data_7460d1f443255c005be3de1873f5a805
#
_entry.id   7460d1f443255c005be3de1873f5a805
#
_cell.length_a   1.000
_cell.length_b   1.000
_cell.length_c   1.000
_cell.angle_alpha   90.00
_cell.angle_beta   90.00
_cell.angle_gamma   90.00
#
_symmetry.space_group_name_H-M   'P 1'
#
loop_
_entity.id
_entity.type
_entity.pdbx_description
1 polymer ?
#
loop_
_entity_poly.entity_id
_entity_poly.type
_entity_poly.pdbx_seq_one_letter_code
_entity_poly.pdbx_strand_id
1 'polypeptide(L)'
;MSLASATPHEWESIDITLIGRDGEIGGAPPGRTPSESMVGSSRAGQSSMIGQSRLGQSRVSQSIPSLPDALAATHTPGAAVGGPHKVICPGTASELLQSRLQAASIVCLVCLLTFFLRALCIDEPLIVLMRSISLIIPIGCLGMLVSPEVLSPRQLRRIEMLLFGPLCALVVLLQIIFLIKAVEAGDTPQQVAVVYSGTLGLAVLMLAYGMLMPNGWKRTALMMVPPVLSPTVALLIARVLLPTMSETIDLMRGIEIGVALLITGGIATYGTHALSNLRQEVRKAKKRLGQYKLTVELGQGGMGQVFLGEHQLLKRPCAIKVIQPEQVGDPSALKRFEREVRSTAQLSHWNTIEIFDYGHTDDGTFYYVMEYMRGLNLADLVQRYGPLPPARAIHFLSQTCWALQEAHNLGLIHRDLKPANIFAAKRGGVFDVTKLFDFGLVVQSSEYGCAKGRHDPNATTPFAGSPLYMSPEQAAGLKLDGRTDIYSLGAVGYYLLTGRPPFEGKSAWRVMQAHARDPLTPPSRWNKAIPKDLEQVLVRCLSKETDQRYGSLKEMAEALAKCHDAGHWNYEHGTAWWKERAMEIDPTLLHT
;
A
#
# COMPACT_ATOMS: atom_id res chain seq x y z
N MET A 1 24.62 -31.80 30.21
CA MET A 1 24.45 -31.14 31.52
C MET A 1 23.23 -30.26 31.40
N SER A 2 22.29 -30.58 32.27
CA SER A 2 20.91 -30.12 32.33
C SER A 2 20.81 -28.62 32.61
N LEU A 3 20.05 -27.90 31.78
CA LEU A 3 19.43 -26.60 32.07
C LEU A 3 17.94 -26.72 31.75
N ALA A 4 17.22 -27.42 32.60
CA ALA A 4 15.78 -27.43 32.61
C ALA A 4 15.32 -26.97 34.01
N SER A 5 14.31 -26.11 34.00
CA SER A 5 13.55 -25.58 35.17
C SER A 5 14.20 -24.39 35.91
N ALA A 6 14.02 -23.19 35.37
CA ALA A 6 13.97 -21.99 36.19
C ALA A 6 12.54 -21.44 36.17
N THR A 7 11.94 -21.29 37.32
CA THR A 7 10.63 -20.67 37.52
C THR A 7 10.73 -19.14 37.42
N PRO A 8 9.64 -18.39 37.15
CA PRO A 8 9.65 -16.93 36.93
C PRO A 8 10.15 -16.08 38.13
N HIS A 9 10.45 -16.67 39.27
CA HIS A 9 10.89 -15.97 40.47
C HIS A 9 12.41 -15.73 40.60
N GLU A 10 13.25 -16.29 39.69
CA GLU A 10 14.72 -16.19 39.83
C GLU A 10 15.37 -15.02 39.08
N TRP A 11 14.58 -14.15 38.47
CA TRP A 11 15.11 -13.00 37.69
C TRP A 11 15.15 -11.67 38.46
N GLU A 12 14.78 -11.65 39.76
CA GLU A 12 14.77 -10.43 40.59
C GLU A 12 16.11 -10.11 41.29
N SER A 13 17.18 -10.87 41.06
CA SER A 13 18.45 -10.62 41.75
C SER A 13 19.69 -10.64 40.84
N ILE A 14 19.69 -9.83 39.81
CA ILE A 14 20.92 -9.44 39.13
C ILE A 14 21.16 -7.95 39.42
N ASP A 15 21.86 -7.68 40.51
CA ASP A 15 22.44 -6.38 40.82
C ASP A 15 23.51 -6.02 39.77
N ILE A 16 23.20 -5.08 38.91
CA ILE A 16 24.19 -4.42 38.07
C ILE A 16 24.84 -3.34 38.93
N THR A 17 25.98 -3.65 39.51
CA THR A 17 26.84 -2.69 40.19
C THR A 17 27.39 -1.71 39.13
N LEU A 18 26.82 -0.53 39.08
CA LEU A 18 27.38 0.62 38.37
C LEU A 18 28.63 1.09 39.14
N ILE A 19 29.79 0.96 38.52
CA ILE A 19 31.04 1.61 39.00
C ILE A 19 30.89 3.09 38.77
N GLY A 20 30.51 3.82 39.80
CA GLY A 20 30.62 5.27 39.87
C GLY A 20 32.09 5.67 40.05
N ARG A 21 32.53 6.67 39.29
CA ARG A 21 33.72 7.45 39.59
C ARG A 21 33.27 8.83 40.00
N ASP A 22 33.37 9.10 41.29
CA ASP A 22 33.33 10.43 41.89
C ASP A 22 34.53 11.25 41.45
N GLY A 23 34.34 12.54 41.20
CA GLY A 23 35.37 13.50 40.92
C GLY A 23 34.84 14.90 41.18
N GLU A 24 35.21 15.47 42.28
CA GLU A 24 34.78 16.73 42.88
C GLU A 24 35.09 17.99 42.09
N ILE A 25 34.34 19.00 42.43
CA ILE A 25 34.30 20.39 41.97
C ILE A 25 35.49 21.17 42.56
N GLY A 26 36.16 22.00 41.80
CA GLY A 26 37.07 23.02 42.34
C GLY A 26 37.76 23.94 41.30
N GLY A 27 37.23 25.15 41.14
CA GLY A 27 37.97 26.42 40.99
C GLY A 27 38.87 26.69 39.77
N ALA A 28 38.43 27.64 38.93
CA ALA A 28 39.25 28.39 37.98
C ALA A 28 39.92 29.61 38.67
N PRO A 29 40.70 30.50 37.97
CA PRO A 29 41.64 30.46 36.83
C PRO A 29 42.99 31.15 37.18
N PRO A 30 43.84 31.82 36.34
CA PRO A 30 44.12 31.78 34.90
C PRO A 30 45.63 31.82 34.53
N GLY A 31 45.93 31.62 33.23
CA GLY A 31 47.05 32.38 32.65
C GLY A 31 48.18 31.67 31.92
N ARG A 32 48.34 32.06 30.63
CA ARG A 32 49.52 32.18 29.77
C ARG A 32 50.06 30.98 28.99
N THR A 33 49.95 31.16 27.69
CA THR A 33 50.79 30.67 26.59
C THR A 33 52.30 31.16 26.72
N PRO A 34 53.29 30.84 25.82
CA PRO A 34 53.34 29.94 24.65
C PRO A 34 54.68 29.19 24.47
N SER A 35 54.86 28.62 23.27
CA SER A 35 56.09 28.37 22.49
C SER A 35 56.57 26.93 22.38
N GLU A 36 56.56 26.48 21.15
CA GLU A 36 57.67 26.22 20.21
C GLU A 36 58.57 25.03 20.54
N SER A 37 58.68 24.14 19.68
CA SER A 37 59.69 23.84 18.68
C SER A 37 60.15 22.39 18.67
N MET A 38 60.13 21.87 17.51
CA MET A 38 61.22 21.28 16.68
C MET A 38 61.61 19.79 16.86
N VAL A 39 61.45 19.08 15.74
CA VAL A 39 62.48 18.41 14.92
C VAL A 39 63.07 17.08 15.38
N GLY A 40 63.08 16.15 14.41
CA GLY A 40 64.07 15.10 14.27
C GLY A 40 63.50 13.71 14.06
N SER A 41 63.30 13.27 12.89
CA SER A 41 64.14 12.63 11.86
C SER A 41 64.69 11.27 12.27
N SER A 42 64.43 10.36 11.38
CA SER A 42 65.29 9.42 10.68
C SER A 42 65.27 7.94 11.03
N ARG A 43 64.96 7.20 9.95
CA ARG A 43 65.67 6.05 9.34
C ARG A 43 65.74 4.72 10.10
N ALA A 44 65.13 3.74 9.46
CA ALA A 44 65.76 2.74 8.53
C ALA A 44 66.11 1.38 9.17
N GLY A 45 65.77 0.32 8.44
CA GLY A 45 66.45 -0.96 8.48
C GLY A 45 65.47 -2.15 8.41
N GLN A 46 65.17 -2.61 7.23
CA GLN A 46 65.59 -3.82 6.54
C GLN A 46 65.46 -5.16 7.32
N SER A 47 64.65 -6.00 6.79
CA SER A 47 64.80 -7.24 5.99
C SER A 47 64.54 -8.48 6.86
N SER A 48 63.80 -9.49 6.47
CA SER A 48 63.89 -10.45 5.47
C SER A 48 62.87 -11.59 5.71
N MET A 49 62.24 -11.97 4.64
CA MET A 49 62.11 -13.31 4.06
C MET A 49 61.38 -14.45 4.79
N ILE A 50 60.50 -15.04 3.98
CA ILE A 50 60.18 -16.46 3.73
C ILE A 50 59.01 -17.04 4.50
N GLY A 51 58.00 -17.47 3.71
CA GLY A 51 57.01 -18.44 4.11
C GLY A 51 55.74 -18.43 3.24
N GLN A 52 55.81 -18.91 2.01
CA GLN A 52 54.64 -19.22 1.17
C GLN A 52 53.90 -20.43 1.74
N SER A 53 52.59 -20.30 1.98
CA SER A 53 51.70 -21.44 1.83
C SER A 53 50.37 -20.97 1.24
N ARG A 54 50.13 -21.43 0.00
CA ARG A 54 48.86 -21.31 -0.72
C ARG A 54 47.81 -22.14 0.00
N LEU A 55 46.69 -21.53 0.36
CA LEU A 55 45.44 -22.24 0.56
C LEU A 55 44.34 -21.51 -0.20
N GLY A 56 43.63 -22.26 -1.00
CA GLY A 56 42.74 -21.80 -2.02
C GLY A 56 41.52 -21.08 -1.45
N GLN A 57 41.21 -19.95 -2.04
CA GLN A 57 39.91 -19.28 -1.89
C GLN A 57 38.92 -19.95 -2.84
N SER A 58 38.09 -20.83 -2.30
CA SER A 58 36.83 -21.22 -2.94
C SER A 58 35.82 -20.12 -2.69
N ARG A 59 35.57 -19.29 -3.69
CA ARG A 59 34.44 -18.39 -3.77
C ARG A 59 33.16 -19.23 -3.87
N VAL A 60 32.46 -19.42 -2.78
CA VAL A 60 31.05 -19.79 -2.79
C VAL A 60 30.27 -18.47 -2.78
N SER A 61 29.97 -17.99 -3.97
CA SER A 61 29.00 -16.92 -4.20
C SER A 61 27.59 -17.53 -4.15
N GLN A 62 27.03 -17.71 -2.96
CA GLN A 62 25.61 -17.98 -2.83
C GLN A 62 24.86 -16.66 -2.98
N SER A 63 24.28 -16.46 -4.15
CA SER A 63 23.28 -15.44 -4.40
C SER A 63 22.03 -15.77 -3.58
N ILE A 64 21.78 -14.98 -2.54
CA ILE A 64 20.51 -14.97 -1.80
C ILE A 64 19.44 -14.43 -2.76
N PRO A 65 18.34 -15.17 -3.03
CA PRO A 65 17.26 -14.66 -3.86
C PRO A 65 16.65 -13.42 -3.23
N SER A 66 16.44 -12.39 -4.02
CA SER A 66 15.78 -11.16 -3.58
C SER A 66 14.36 -11.43 -3.12
N LEU A 67 14.01 -10.98 -1.94
CA LEU A 67 12.72 -11.12 -1.25
C LEU A 67 11.44 -10.86 -2.09
N PRO A 68 11.46 -10.05 -3.18
CA PRO A 68 10.27 -9.75 -3.97
C PRO A 68 9.67 -10.92 -4.75
N ASP A 69 10.48 -11.92 -5.14
CA ASP A 69 9.99 -13.00 -6.01
C ASP A 69 9.27 -14.13 -5.25
N ALA A 70 9.61 -14.33 -3.98
CA ALA A 70 8.96 -15.35 -3.15
C ALA A 70 7.55 -14.93 -2.65
N LEU A 71 7.32 -13.62 -2.46
CA LEU A 71 6.02 -13.09 -1.99
C LEU A 71 5.02 -12.85 -3.12
N ALA A 72 5.49 -12.67 -4.36
CA ALA A 72 4.61 -12.48 -5.53
C ALA A 72 3.91 -13.78 -5.99
N ALA A 73 4.43 -14.94 -5.59
CA ALA A 73 3.92 -16.24 -6.04
C ALA A 73 2.77 -16.82 -5.18
N THR A 74 2.45 -16.23 -4.02
CA THR A 74 1.50 -16.82 -3.06
C THR A 74 0.14 -16.10 -2.93
N HIS A 75 -0.11 -15.04 -3.69
CA HIS A 75 -1.44 -14.41 -3.69
C HIS A 75 -2.34 -14.97 -4.81
N THR A 76 -2.92 -16.13 -4.57
CA THR A 76 -4.21 -16.51 -5.17
C THR A 76 -5.32 -15.84 -4.36
N PRO A 77 -6.24 -15.08 -4.97
CA PRO A 77 -7.34 -14.47 -4.24
C PRO A 77 -8.34 -15.55 -3.83
N GLY A 78 -8.39 -15.85 -2.55
CA GLY A 78 -9.46 -16.63 -1.94
C GLY A 78 -10.79 -15.91 -2.11
N ALA A 79 -11.81 -16.66 -2.52
CA ALA A 79 -13.15 -16.21 -2.86
C ALA A 79 -13.77 -15.30 -1.78
N ALA A 80 -14.05 -14.06 -2.16
CA ALA A 80 -14.86 -13.14 -1.38
C ALA A 80 -16.34 -13.47 -1.56
N VAL A 81 -17.00 -13.86 -0.48
CA VAL A 81 -18.46 -13.84 -0.36
C VAL A 81 -18.85 -12.55 0.35
N GLY A 82 -19.50 -11.64 -0.38
CA GLY A 82 -20.08 -10.42 0.17
C GLY A 82 -19.99 -9.23 -0.79
N GLY A 83 -21.15 -8.79 -1.28
CA GLY A 83 -21.59 -7.73 -2.16
C GLY A 83 -20.66 -6.57 -2.62
N PRO A 84 -21.04 -5.88 -3.68
CA PRO A 84 -20.11 -5.02 -4.44
C PRO A 84 -19.93 -3.65 -3.79
N HIS A 85 -18.96 -3.50 -2.93
CA HIS A 85 -18.37 -2.19 -2.67
C HIS A 85 -17.07 -2.10 -3.45
N LYS A 86 -17.12 -1.34 -4.54
CA LYS A 86 -16.02 -1.03 -5.45
C LYS A 86 -14.94 -0.29 -4.66
N VAL A 87 -13.94 -1.03 -4.18
CA VAL A 87 -12.70 -0.44 -3.65
C VAL A 87 -11.96 0.13 -4.85
N ILE A 88 -11.85 1.44 -4.94
CA ILE A 88 -11.05 2.14 -5.94
C ILE A 88 -9.58 1.93 -5.56
N CYS A 89 -8.99 0.85 -6.07
CA CYS A 89 -7.53 0.73 -6.10
C CYS A 89 -6.98 1.74 -7.12
N PRO A 90 -5.89 2.46 -6.85
CA PRO A 90 -5.31 3.39 -7.82
C PRO A 90 -4.94 2.65 -9.10
N GLY A 91 -5.63 2.99 -10.18
CA GLY A 91 -5.71 2.54 -11.55
C GLY A 91 -4.79 1.43 -12.01
N THR A 92 -5.37 0.30 -12.34
CA THR A 92 -4.71 -0.72 -13.15
C THR A 92 -4.21 -0.08 -14.47
N ALA A 93 -3.19 -0.64 -15.12
CA ALA A 93 -2.72 -0.14 -16.43
C ALA A 93 -3.86 -0.06 -17.46
N SER A 94 -4.89 -0.89 -17.32
CA SER A 94 -6.11 -0.90 -18.14
C SER A 94 -6.99 0.32 -17.89
N GLU A 95 -7.23 0.72 -16.66
CA GLU A 95 -8.00 1.92 -16.32
C GLU A 95 -7.35 3.20 -16.85
N LEU A 96 -6.03 3.31 -16.69
CA LEU A 96 -5.28 4.45 -17.25
C LEU A 96 -5.40 4.50 -18.78
N LEU A 97 -5.29 3.35 -19.46
CA LEU A 97 -5.43 3.28 -20.91
C LEU A 97 -6.86 3.61 -21.34
N GLN A 98 -7.87 3.11 -20.62
CA GLN A 98 -9.28 3.40 -20.87
C GLN A 98 -9.58 4.90 -20.73
N SER A 99 -9.16 5.54 -19.64
CA SER A 99 -9.32 6.98 -19.42
C SER A 99 -8.63 7.82 -20.51
N ARG A 100 -7.44 7.42 -20.94
CA ARG A 100 -6.71 8.13 -22.01
C ARG A 100 -7.36 7.95 -23.38
N LEU A 101 -7.91 6.78 -23.69
CA LEU A 101 -8.68 6.56 -24.91
C LEU A 101 -9.99 7.35 -24.91
N GLN A 102 -10.66 7.49 -23.76
CA GLN A 102 -11.82 8.38 -23.62
C GLN A 102 -11.45 9.82 -23.96
N ALA A 103 -10.39 10.35 -23.34
CA ALA A 103 -9.90 11.70 -23.61
C ALA A 103 -9.53 11.88 -25.09
N ALA A 104 -8.82 10.93 -25.70
CA ALA A 104 -8.47 10.96 -27.12
C ALA A 104 -9.72 10.95 -28.01
N SER A 105 -10.72 10.12 -27.71
CA SER A 105 -11.98 10.07 -28.46
C SER A 105 -12.73 11.41 -28.41
N ILE A 106 -12.76 12.06 -27.23
CA ILE A 106 -13.40 13.38 -27.08
C ILE A 106 -12.64 14.45 -27.89
N VAL A 107 -11.31 14.48 -27.80
CA VAL A 107 -10.49 15.44 -28.58
C VAL A 107 -10.69 15.23 -30.06
N CYS A 108 -10.64 13.99 -30.55
CA CYS A 108 -10.89 13.66 -31.95
C CYS A 108 -12.30 14.08 -32.40
N LEU A 109 -13.32 13.83 -31.55
CA LEU A 109 -14.70 14.21 -31.81
C LEU A 109 -14.86 15.72 -31.95
N VAL A 110 -14.28 16.51 -31.05
CA VAL A 110 -14.32 17.98 -31.11
C VAL A 110 -13.63 18.51 -32.38
N CYS A 111 -12.43 17.98 -32.68
CA CYS A 111 -11.72 18.37 -33.91
C CYS A 111 -12.51 18.03 -35.19
N LEU A 112 -13.05 16.82 -35.28
CA LEU A 112 -13.82 16.40 -36.43
C LEU A 112 -15.13 17.19 -36.57
N LEU A 113 -15.78 17.52 -35.46
CA LEU A 113 -17.00 18.34 -35.45
C LEU A 113 -16.74 19.76 -35.98
N THR A 114 -15.62 20.39 -35.64
CA THR A 114 -15.25 21.71 -36.17
C THR A 114 -15.03 21.66 -37.67
N PHE A 115 -14.35 20.63 -38.18
CA PHE A 115 -14.19 20.43 -39.61
C PHE A 115 -15.50 20.10 -40.35
N PHE A 116 -16.40 19.37 -39.69
CA PHE A 116 -17.73 19.08 -40.24
C PHE A 116 -18.59 20.34 -40.35
N LEU A 117 -18.64 21.17 -39.29
CA LEU A 117 -19.39 22.41 -39.29
C LEU A 117 -18.88 23.38 -40.40
N ARG A 118 -17.56 23.46 -40.61
CA ARG A 118 -16.97 24.20 -41.70
C ARG A 118 -17.43 23.66 -43.07
N ALA A 119 -17.48 22.32 -43.23
CA ALA A 119 -17.86 21.69 -44.47
C ALA A 119 -19.31 22.00 -44.87
N LEU A 120 -20.22 22.09 -43.90
CA LEU A 120 -21.62 22.46 -44.15
C LEU A 120 -21.76 23.84 -44.81
N CYS A 121 -20.78 24.74 -44.61
CA CYS A 121 -20.83 26.09 -45.12
C CYS A 121 -20.14 26.28 -46.48
N ILE A 122 -19.19 25.39 -46.83
CA ILE A 122 -18.23 25.68 -47.93
C ILE A 122 -18.08 24.50 -48.90
N ASP A 123 -18.28 23.26 -48.47
CA ASP A 123 -17.90 22.07 -49.22
C ASP A 123 -19.07 21.41 -49.97
N GLU A 124 -18.72 20.58 -50.97
CA GLU A 124 -19.67 19.77 -51.73
C GLU A 124 -20.31 18.63 -50.92
N PRO A 125 -21.50 18.12 -51.34
CA PRO A 125 -22.25 17.09 -50.61
C PRO A 125 -21.46 15.82 -50.28
N LEU A 126 -20.56 15.40 -51.19
CA LEU A 126 -19.71 14.22 -50.97
C LEU A 126 -18.74 14.40 -49.80
N ILE A 127 -18.12 15.57 -49.69
CA ILE A 127 -17.18 15.89 -48.62
C ILE A 127 -17.91 15.99 -47.29
N VAL A 128 -19.09 16.62 -47.29
CA VAL A 128 -19.97 16.67 -46.09
C VAL A 128 -20.33 15.27 -45.61
N LEU A 129 -20.70 14.38 -46.57
CA LEU A 129 -21.03 12.98 -46.23
C LEU A 129 -19.84 12.24 -45.62
N MET A 130 -18.65 12.37 -46.20
CA MET A 130 -17.44 11.71 -45.67
C MET A 130 -17.06 12.21 -44.27
N ARG A 131 -17.18 13.51 -44.02
CA ARG A 131 -16.94 14.11 -42.70
C ARG A 131 -18.01 13.69 -41.68
N SER A 132 -19.27 13.51 -42.11
CA SER A 132 -20.34 12.97 -41.26
C SER A 132 -20.04 11.53 -40.83
N ILE A 133 -19.60 10.70 -41.77
CA ILE A 133 -19.20 9.30 -41.47
C ILE A 133 -18.02 9.27 -40.51
N SER A 134 -17.08 10.20 -40.62
CA SER A 134 -15.91 10.25 -39.72
C SER A 134 -16.25 10.49 -38.24
N LEU A 135 -17.37 11.15 -37.94
CA LEU A 135 -17.83 11.38 -36.56
C LEU A 135 -18.32 10.09 -35.89
N ILE A 136 -18.77 9.10 -36.67
CA ILE A 136 -19.26 7.82 -36.14
C ILE A 136 -18.16 7.07 -35.38
N ILE A 137 -16.91 7.17 -35.85
CA ILE A 137 -15.77 6.43 -35.27
C ILE A 137 -15.48 6.82 -33.81
N PRO A 138 -15.20 8.10 -33.50
CA PRO A 138 -14.93 8.49 -32.11
C PRO A 138 -16.18 8.38 -31.23
N ILE A 139 -17.39 8.57 -31.76
CA ILE A 139 -18.65 8.36 -31.03
C ILE A 139 -18.81 6.89 -30.65
N GLY A 140 -18.60 5.96 -31.59
CA GLY A 140 -18.67 4.52 -31.33
C GLY A 140 -17.59 4.06 -30.34
N CYS A 141 -16.35 4.55 -30.49
CA CYS A 141 -15.27 4.28 -29.54
C CYS A 141 -15.60 4.81 -28.13
N LEU A 142 -16.14 6.03 -28.03
CA LEU A 142 -16.54 6.63 -26.77
C LEU A 142 -17.66 5.82 -26.10
N GLY A 143 -18.67 5.39 -26.88
CA GLY A 143 -19.76 4.53 -26.38
C GLY A 143 -19.24 3.21 -25.78
N MET A 144 -18.25 2.57 -26.43
CA MET A 144 -17.61 1.36 -25.90
C MET A 144 -16.79 1.62 -24.63
N LEU A 145 -16.22 2.81 -24.47
CA LEU A 145 -15.34 3.18 -23.37
C LEU A 145 -16.08 3.70 -22.13
N VAL A 146 -17.33 4.14 -22.26
CA VAL A 146 -18.16 4.66 -21.15
C VAL A 146 -18.73 3.51 -20.29
N SER A 147 -18.56 2.24 -20.67
CA SER A 147 -18.95 1.10 -19.85
C SER A 147 -18.35 1.20 -18.44
N PRO A 148 -19.15 0.89 -17.38
CA PRO A 148 -18.67 0.88 -15.99
C PRO A 148 -17.65 -0.23 -15.70
N GLU A 149 -17.53 -1.20 -16.58
CA GLU A 149 -16.55 -2.29 -16.46
C GLU A 149 -15.21 -1.91 -17.06
N VAL A 150 -14.13 -2.29 -16.38
CA VAL A 150 -12.77 -2.11 -16.90
C VAL A 150 -12.52 -3.12 -18.01
N LEU A 151 -12.35 -2.61 -19.23
CA LEU A 151 -12.12 -3.43 -20.41
C LEU A 151 -10.76 -4.13 -20.36
N SER A 152 -10.68 -5.32 -20.94
CA SER A 152 -9.42 -6.06 -21.02
C SER A 152 -8.38 -5.30 -21.89
N PRO A 153 -7.07 -5.47 -21.62
CA PRO A 153 -6.02 -4.81 -22.42
C PRO A 153 -6.12 -5.09 -23.92
N ARG A 154 -6.59 -6.28 -24.29
CA ARG A 154 -6.76 -6.63 -25.72
C ARG A 154 -7.89 -5.86 -26.37
N GLN A 155 -9.01 -5.67 -25.68
CA GLN A 155 -10.14 -4.85 -26.16
C GLN A 155 -9.75 -3.38 -26.28
N LEU A 156 -9.10 -2.81 -25.27
CA LEU A 156 -8.62 -1.43 -25.31
C LEU A 156 -7.65 -1.19 -26.47
N ARG A 157 -6.78 -2.16 -26.78
CA ARG A 157 -5.87 -2.08 -27.93
C ARG A 157 -6.58 -2.17 -29.27
N ARG A 158 -7.69 -2.89 -29.38
CA ARG A 158 -8.54 -2.88 -30.58
C ARG A 158 -9.22 -1.53 -30.77
N ILE A 159 -9.76 -0.94 -29.69
CA ILE A 159 -10.38 0.39 -29.73
C ILE A 159 -9.34 1.45 -30.12
N GLU A 160 -8.11 1.38 -29.63
CA GLU A 160 -7.00 2.24 -30.04
C GLU A 160 -6.78 2.20 -31.56
N MET A 161 -6.71 0.99 -32.15
CA MET A 161 -6.56 0.84 -33.60
C MET A 161 -7.79 1.32 -34.38
N LEU A 162 -9.00 1.06 -33.86
CA LEU A 162 -10.25 1.53 -34.46
C LEU A 162 -10.39 3.07 -34.45
N LEU A 163 -9.82 3.73 -33.46
CA LEU A 163 -9.85 5.18 -33.36
C LEU A 163 -8.83 5.83 -34.32
N PHE A 164 -7.57 5.44 -34.26
CA PHE A 164 -6.49 6.13 -34.97
C PHE A 164 -6.28 5.63 -36.41
N GLY A 165 -6.47 4.35 -36.71
CA GLY A 165 -6.29 3.79 -38.04
C GLY A 165 -7.21 4.41 -39.11
N PRO A 166 -8.54 4.35 -38.92
CA PRO A 166 -9.47 4.95 -39.86
C PRO A 166 -9.34 6.46 -39.97
N LEU A 167 -8.94 7.18 -38.89
CA LEU A 167 -8.69 8.62 -38.94
C LEU A 167 -7.49 8.95 -39.86
N CYS A 168 -6.40 8.19 -39.77
CA CYS A 168 -5.27 8.32 -40.69
C CYS A 168 -5.70 8.06 -42.13
N ALA A 169 -6.43 6.98 -42.38
CA ALA A 169 -6.94 6.65 -43.71
C ALA A 169 -7.85 7.74 -44.28
N LEU A 170 -8.71 8.32 -43.44
CA LEU A 170 -9.59 9.42 -43.84
C LEU A 170 -8.81 10.66 -44.26
N VAL A 171 -7.79 11.08 -43.50
CA VAL A 171 -6.96 12.24 -43.83
C VAL A 171 -6.31 12.03 -45.19
N VAL A 172 -5.76 10.85 -45.46
CA VAL A 172 -5.13 10.49 -46.71
C VAL A 172 -6.16 10.48 -47.87
N LEU A 173 -7.34 9.89 -47.63
CA LEU A 173 -8.41 9.83 -48.66
C LEU A 173 -8.93 11.21 -49.01
N LEU A 174 -9.18 12.08 -48.04
CA LEU A 174 -9.57 13.48 -48.30
C LEU A 174 -8.47 14.24 -49.05
N GLN A 175 -7.21 14.03 -48.68
CA GLN A 175 -6.07 14.63 -49.41
C GLN A 175 -6.07 14.22 -50.88
N ILE A 176 -6.29 12.93 -51.18
CA ILE A 176 -6.36 12.44 -52.57
C ILE A 176 -7.53 13.08 -53.34
N ILE A 177 -8.72 13.14 -52.73
CA ILE A 177 -9.91 13.72 -53.39
C ILE A 177 -9.71 15.20 -53.70
N PHE A 178 -9.22 15.98 -52.72
CA PHE A 178 -8.95 17.41 -52.96
C PHE A 178 -7.84 17.63 -53.97
N LEU A 179 -6.84 16.74 -54.01
CA LEU A 179 -5.76 16.80 -54.96
C LEU A 179 -6.25 16.54 -56.40
N ILE A 180 -7.11 15.52 -56.60
CA ILE A 180 -7.72 15.23 -57.92
C ILE A 180 -8.49 16.47 -58.41
N LYS A 181 -9.34 17.06 -57.56
CA LYS A 181 -10.12 18.27 -57.93
C LYS A 181 -9.22 19.46 -58.27
N ALA A 182 -8.15 19.68 -57.53
CA ALA A 182 -7.21 20.76 -57.80
C ALA A 182 -6.43 20.54 -59.13
N VAL A 183 -6.17 19.27 -59.49
CA VAL A 183 -5.57 18.91 -60.78
C VAL A 183 -6.54 19.13 -61.90
N GLU A 184 -7.81 18.70 -61.78
CA GLU A 184 -8.87 18.91 -62.77
C GLU A 184 -9.15 20.40 -63.04
N ALA A 185 -9.07 21.22 -61.93
CA ALA A 185 -9.22 22.67 -62.04
C ALA A 185 -8.00 23.40 -62.64
N GLY A 186 -6.86 22.74 -62.79
CA GLY A 186 -5.61 23.34 -63.26
C GLY A 186 -4.97 24.33 -62.29
N ASP A 187 -5.41 24.33 -61.03
CA ASP A 187 -4.95 25.23 -59.94
C ASP A 187 -3.71 24.69 -59.21
N THR A 188 -2.52 25.08 -59.69
CA THR A 188 -1.24 24.66 -59.18
C THR A 188 -0.98 25.12 -57.72
N PRO A 189 -1.30 26.36 -57.30
CA PRO A 189 -1.23 26.79 -55.90
C PRO A 189 -2.10 25.93 -54.98
N GLN A 190 -3.32 25.57 -55.40
CA GLN A 190 -4.23 24.75 -54.61
C GLN A 190 -3.74 23.30 -54.46
N GLN A 191 -3.11 22.71 -55.49
CA GLN A 191 -2.49 21.39 -55.43
C GLN A 191 -1.42 21.34 -54.33
N VAL A 192 -0.55 22.33 -54.28
CA VAL A 192 0.49 22.45 -53.26
C VAL A 192 -0.12 22.62 -51.87
N ALA A 193 -1.12 23.51 -51.73
CA ALA A 193 -1.79 23.75 -50.44
C ALA A 193 -2.48 22.49 -49.87
N VAL A 194 -3.12 21.69 -50.74
CA VAL A 194 -3.77 20.43 -50.35
C VAL A 194 -2.76 19.42 -49.82
N VAL A 195 -1.61 19.27 -50.46
CA VAL A 195 -0.56 18.33 -50.03
C VAL A 195 0.00 18.72 -48.66
N TYR A 196 0.31 20.00 -48.45
CA TYR A 196 0.83 20.44 -47.14
C TYR A 196 -0.22 20.42 -46.04
N SER A 197 -1.49 20.73 -46.32
CA SER A 197 -2.55 20.66 -45.31
C SER A 197 -2.84 19.24 -44.85
N GLY A 198 -2.82 18.25 -45.73
CA GLY A 198 -2.94 16.84 -45.40
C GLY A 198 -1.76 16.34 -44.56
N THR A 199 -0.54 16.75 -44.94
CA THR A 199 0.68 16.45 -44.19
C THR A 199 0.63 17.02 -42.76
N LEU A 200 0.19 18.28 -42.63
CA LEU A 200 0.01 18.90 -41.30
C LEU A 200 -1.03 18.15 -40.45
N GLY A 201 -2.14 17.73 -41.05
CA GLY A 201 -3.17 16.95 -40.37
C GLY A 201 -2.63 15.64 -39.81
N LEU A 202 -1.82 14.92 -40.61
CA LEU A 202 -1.15 13.70 -40.13
C LEU A 202 -0.13 13.98 -39.02
N ALA A 203 0.67 15.05 -39.17
CA ALA A 203 1.64 15.43 -38.14
C ALA A 203 0.97 15.74 -36.78
N VAL A 204 -0.13 16.49 -36.80
CA VAL A 204 -0.92 16.77 -35.59
C VAL A 204 -1.47 15.49 -34.98
N LEU A 205 -2.00 14.57 -35.81
CA LEU A 205 -2.53 13.28 -35.31
C LEU A 205 -1.43 12.40 -34.69
N MET A 206 -0.23 12.38 -35.29
CA MET A 206 0.92 11.67 -34.76
C MET A 206 1.40 12.23 -33.43
N LEU A 207 1.47 13.55 -33.27
CA LEU A 207 1.84 14.20 -32.01
C LEU A 207 0.77 13.95 -30.94
N ALA A 208 -0.51 14.09 -31.27
CA ALA A 208 -1.62 13.81 -30.36
C ALA A 208 -1.59 12.36 -29.86
N TYR A 209 -1.34 11.41 -30.76
CA TYR A 209 -1.17 10.00 -30.36
C TYR A 209 0.00 9.83 -29.37
N GLY A 210 1.17 10.39 -29.67
CA GLY A 210 2.36 10.30 -28.81
C GLY A 210 2.12 10.90 -27.41
N MET A 211 1.36 11.98 -27.30
CA MET A 211 1.06 12.65 -26.01
C MET A 211 -0.04 11.93 -25.21
N LEU A 212 -1.11 11.51 -25.87
CA LEU A 212 -2.30 10.97 -25.21
C LEU A 212 -2.15 9.49 -24.85
N MET A 213 -1.48 8.68 -25.68
CA MET A 213 -1.40 7.24 -25.46
C MET A 213 -0.27 6.85 -24.50
N PRO A 214 -0.57 6.11 -23.40
CA PRO A 214 0.43 5.63 -22.44
C PRO A 214 1.12 4.36 -22.97
N ASN A 215 1.77 4.47 -24.14
CA ASN A 215 2.46 3.37 -24.78
C ASN A 215 3.97 3.37 -24.47
N GLY A 216 4.61 2.19 -24.59
CA GLY A 216 6.06 2.13 -24.66
C GLY A 216 6.57 2.63 -26.03
N TRP A 217 7.78 3.20 -26.07
CA TRP A 217 8.36 3.79 -27.27
C TRP A 217 8.37 2.86 -28.49
N LYS A 218 8.63 1.54 -28.32
CA LYS A 218 8.61 0.54 -29.41
C LYS A 218 7.25 0.46 -30.11
N ARG A 219 6.17 0.50 -29.33
CA ARG A 219 4.80 0.45 -29.87
C ARG A 219 4.44 1.77 -30.55
N THR A 220 4.79 2.90 -29.95
CA THR A 220 4.56 4.21 -30.57
C THR A 220 5.29 4.30 -31.89
N ALA A 221 6.57 3.90 -31.96
CA ALA A 221 7.33 3.87 -33.21
C ALA A 221 6.65 3.02 -34.29
N LEU A 222 6.16 1.82 -33.93
CA LEU A 222 5.43 0.97 -34.87
C LEU A 222 4.14 1.61 -35.39
N MET A 223 3.40 2.32 -34.54
CA MET A 223 2.16 3.01 -34.92
C MET A 223 2.39 4.28 -35.76
N MET A 224 3.62 4.81 -35.77
CA MET A 224 3.98 5.96 -36.61
C MET A 224 4.32 5.56 -38.07
N VAL A 225 4.60 4.28 -38.33
CA VAL A 225 4.98 3.81 -39.69
C VAL A 225 3.89 4.08 -40.73
N PRO A 226 2.60 3.70 -40.53
CA PRO A 226 1.56 3.94 -41.53
C PRO A 226 1.35 5.43 -41.87
N PRO A 227 1.21 6.36 -40.89
CA PRO A 227 1.03 7.77 -41.22
C PRO A 227 2.27 8.41 -41.86
N VAL A 228 3.49 7.94 -41.59
CA VAL A 228 4.71 8.42 -42.24
C VAL A 228 4.76 7.99 -43.70
N LEU A 229 4.40 6.76 -44.01
CA LEU A 229 4.47 6.21 -45.36
C LEU A 229 3.29 6.60 -46.25
N SER A 230 2.10 6.80 -45.68
CA SER A 230 0.85 6.97 -46.43
C SER A 230 0.85 8.14 -47.42
N PRO A 231 1.36 9.36 -47.10
CA PRO A 231 1.38 10.46 -48.07
C PRO A 231 2.34 10.21 -49.24
N THR A 232 3.50 9.60 -48.94
CA THR A 232 4.46 9.27 -50.01
C THR A 232 3.89 8.22 -50.96
N VAL A 233 3.20 7.20 -50.41
CA VAL A 233 2.50 6.21 -51.23
C VAL A 233 1.35 6.83 -52.01
N ALA A 234 0.56 7.71 -51.37
CA ALA A 234 -0.54 8.41 -52.01
C ALA A 234 -0.06 9.30 -53.19
N LEU A 235 1.04 10.02 -53.00
CA LEU A 235 1.65 10.85 -54.06
C LEU A 235 2.20 9.99 -55.21
N LEU A 236 2.81 8.84 -54.90
CA LEU A 236 3.28 7.92 -55.93
C LEU A 236 2.13 7.36 -56.77
N ILE A 237 1.03 6.96 -56.12
CA ILE A 237 -0.19 6.50 -56.80
C ILE A 237 -0.79 7.63 -57.66
N ALA A 238 -0.91 8.83 -57.11
CA ALA A 238 -1.44 9.98 -57.83
C ALA A 238 -0.60 10.33 -59.05
N ARG A 239 0.72 10.24 -58.99
CA ARG A 239 1.63 10.44 -60.12
C ARG A 239 1.43 9.44 -61.26
N VAL A 240 1.11 8.18 -60.89
CA VAL A 240 0.83 7.14 -61.90
C VAL A 240 -0.53 7.35 -62.56
N LEU A 241 -1.54 7.78 -61.81
CA LEU A 241 -2.91 7.94 -62.29
C LEU A 241 -3.16 9.28 -62.99
N LEU A 242 -2.40 10.32 -62.66
CA LEU A 242 -2.56 11.69 -63.14
C LEU A 242 -1.23 12.22 -63.69
N PRO A 243 -0.85 11.88 -64.94
CA PRO A 243 0.45 12.25 -65.53
C PRO A 243 0.70 13.76 -65.59
N THR A 244 -0.37 14.57 -65.65
CA THR A 244 -0.32 16.06 -65.69
C THR A 244 0.21 16.64 -64.35
N MET A 245 0.19 15.87 -63.24
CA MET A 245 0.76 16.27 -61.97
C MET A 245 2.28 16.28 -61.92
N SER A 246 2.95 15.63 -62.84
CA SER A 246 4.41 15.43 -62.79
C SER A 246 5.22 16.72 -62.84
N GLU A 247 4.67 17.79 -63.41
CA GLU A 247 5.33 19.09 -63.50
C GLU A 247 5.19 19.95 -62.23
N THR A 248 4.16 19.70 -61.43
CA THR A 248 3.83 20.55 -60.27
C THR A 248 4.35 20.00 -58.93
N ILE A 249 4.39 18.67 -58.79
CA ILE A 249 4.85 18.02 -57.58
C ILE A 249 6.07 17.14 -57.88
N ASP A 250 7.23 17.76 -57.75
CA ASP A 250 8.51 17.12 -57.96
C ASP A 250 8.82 16.04 -56.89
N LEU A 251 9.67 15.08 -57.26
CA LEU A 251 10.16 14.03 -56.34
C LEU A 251 10.77 14.63 -55.08
N MET A 252 11.43 15.78 -55.17
CA MET A 252 12.01 16.48 -54.03
C MET A 252 10.98 16.90 -52.98
N ARG A 253 9.80 17.37 -53.38
CA ARG A 253 8.69 17.69 -52.44
C ARG A 253 8.14 16.45 -51.74
N GLY A 254 8.07 15.32 -52.44
CA GLY A 254 7.71 14.03 -51.83
C GLY A 254 8.70 13.61 -50.75
N ILE A 255 9.99 13.82 -50.98
CA ILE A 255 11.06 13.56 -50.02
C ILE A 255 10.97 14.50 -48.82
N GLU A 256 10.75 15.80 -49.01
CA GLU A 256 10.56 16.80 -47.95
C GLU A 256 9.41 16.42 -47.01
N ILE A 257 8.28 16.00 -47.55
CA ILE A 257 7.11 15.56 -46.77
C ILE A 257 7.45 14.29 -45.97
N GLY A 258 8.09 13.33 -46.63
CA GLY A 258 8.51 12.10 -45.93
C GLY A 258 9.47 12.38 -44.78
N VAL A 259 10.45 13.25 -44.99
CA VAL A 259 11.40 13.67 -43.94
C VAL A 259 10.69 14.42 -42.82
N ALA A 260 9.79 15.37 -43.12
CA ALA A 260 9.02 16.10 -42.10
C ALA A 260 8.17 15.18 -41.23
N LEU A 261 7.49 14.20 -41.83
CA LEU A 261 6.70 13.22 -41.07
C LEU A 261 7.57 12.23 -40.29
N LEU A 262 8.73 11.86 -40.82
CA LEU A 262 9.69 11.04 -40.12
C LEU A 262 10.25 11.73 -38.87
N ILE A 263 10.60 13.01 -38.99
CA ILE A 263 10.99 13.85 -37.86
C ILE A 263 9.84 13.95 -36.84
N THR A 264 8.62 14.20 -37.31
CA THR A 264 7.43 14.27 -36.42
C THR A 264 7.20 12.97 -35.69
N GLY A 265 7.31 11.81 -36.36
CA GLY A 265 7.21 10.49 -35.77
C GLY A 265 8.31 10.23 -34.73
N GLY A 266 9.54 10.69 -35.01
CA GLY A 266 10.66 10.67 -34.07
C GLY A 266 10.39 11.47 -32.81
N ILE A 267 9.89 12.71 -32.96
CA ILE A 267 9.52 13.60 -31.85
C ILE A 267 8.39 12.97 -31.01
N ALA A 268 7.33 12.44 -31.63
CA ALA A 268 6.23 11.78 -30.95
C ALA A 268 6.71 10.54 -30.16
N THR A 269 7.60 9.74 -30.73
CA THR A 269 8.17 8.54 -30.10
C THR A 269 9.08 8.92 -28.92
N TYR A 270 9.95 9.91 -29.12
CA TYR A 270 10.82 10.42 -28.06
C TYR A 270 10.01 11.05 -26.91
N GLY A 271 9.01 11.85 -27.22
CA GLY A 271 8.11 12.43 -26.22
C GLY A 271 7.41 11.36 -25.37
N THR A 272 6.92 10.29 -26.01
CA THR A 272 6.35 9.15 -25.30
C THR A 272 7.38 8.49 -24.38
N HIS A 273 8.61 8.31 -24.82
CA HIS A 273 9.69 7.74 -24.02
C HIS A 273 10.02 8.61 -22.82
N ALA A 274 10.21 9.91 -23.01
CA ALA A 274 10.50 10.88 -21.95
C ALA A 274 9.38 10.92 -20.90
N LEU A 275 8.12 10.99 -21.33
CA LEU A 275 6.96 10.94 -20.43
C LEU A 275 6.87 9.63 -19.65
N SER A 276 7.20 8.49 -20.27
CA SER A 276 7.20 7.21 -19.59
C SER A 276 8.27 7.11 -18.50
N ASN A 277 9.47 7.66 -18.76
CA ASN A 277 10.57 7.72 -17.80
C ASN A 277 10.22 8.63 -16.61
N LEU A 278 9.70 9.83 -16.86
CA LEU A 278 9.25 10.75 -15.80
C LEU A 278 8.17 10.09 -14.92
N ARG A 279 7.20 9.40 -15.52
CA ARG A 279 6.17 8.68 -14.78
C ARG A 279 6.77 7.54 -13.93
N GLN A 280 7.79 6.84 -14.42
CA GLN A 280 8.50 5.82 -13.64
C GLN A 280 9.26 6.44 -12.48
N GLU A 281 9.92 7.57 -12.66
CA GLU A 281 10.62 8.29 -11.60
C GLU A 281 9.66 8.78 -10.52
N VAL A 282 8.54 9.38 -10.89
CA VAL A 282 7.49 9.79 -9.95
C VAL A 282 6.91 8.59 -9.19
N ARG A 283 6.69 7.46 -9.87
CA ARG A 283 6.24 6.22 -9.21
C ARG A 283 7.29 5.66 -8.25
N LYS A 284 8.58 5.72 -8.61
CA LYS A 284 9.68 5.31 -7.74
C LYS A 284 9.79 6.23 -6.53
N ALA A 285 9.61 7.54 -6.71
CA ALA A 285 9.61 8.52 -5.63
C ALA A 285 8.43 8.28 -4.66
N LYS A 286 7.22 8.07 -5.17
CA LYS A 286 6.03 7.73 -4.35
C LYS A 286 6.16 6.41 -3.57
N LYS A 287 7.03 5.49 -4.00
CA LYS A 287 7.34 4.25 -3.26
C LYS A 287 8.42 4.42 -2.20
N ARG A 288 8.89 5.63 -1.96
CA ARG A 288 9.91 5.92 -0.94
C ARG A 288 9.32 6.84 0.13
N LEU A 289 9.49 6.45 1.38
CA LEU A 289 9.19 7.25 2.55
C LEU A 289 10.51 7.49 3.30
N GLY A 290 11.15 8.64 3.08
CA GLY A 290 12.47 8.91 3.62
C GLY A 290 13.48 7.81 3.21
N GLN A 291 14.06 7.13 4.19
CA GLN A 291 15.03 6.05 3.99
C GLN A 291 14.41 4.66 3.81
N TYR A 292 13.08 4.57 3.68
CA TYR A 292 12.35 3.32 3.53
C TYR A 292 11.79 3.18 2.11
N LYS A 293 11.89 1.97 1.56
CA LYS A 293 11.30 1.60 0.28
C LYS A 293 10.07 0.74 0.52
N LEU A 294 8.90 1.21 0.10
CA LEU A 294 7.65 0.44 0.14
C LEU A 294 7.68 -0.66 -0.93
N THR A 295 7.24 -1.88 -0.57
CA THR A 295 7.22 -3.04 -1.49
C THR A 295 5.82 -3.55 -1.74
N VAL A 296 5.17 -4.16 -0.74
CA VAL A 296 3.87 -4.82 -0.85
C VAL A 296 2.92 -4.22 0.18
N GLU A 297 1.67 -4.03 -0.17
CA GLU A 297 0.62 -3.67 0.78
C GLU A 297 0.23 -4.92 1.60
N LEU A 298 0.39 -4.83 2.92
CA LEU A 298 0.07 -5.90 3.87
C LEU A 298 -1.39 -5.85 4.31
N GLY A 299 -2.00 -4.66 4.32
CA GLY A 299 -3.38 -4.48 4.69
C GLY A 299 -3.83 -3.03 4.67
N GLN A 300 -5.15 -2.84 4.65
CA GLN A 300 -5.80 -1.54 4.73
C GLN A 300 -6.82 -1.57 5.86
N GLY A 301 -6.80 -0.56 6.71
CA GLY A 301 -7.74 -0.36 7.81
C GLY A 301 -8.38 1.02 7.79
N GLY A 302 -9.30 1.27 8.71
CA GLY A 302 -10.00 2.55 8.81
C GLY A 302 -9.10 3.77 9.04
N MET A 303 -7.85 3.56 9.48
CA MET A 303 -6.89 4.63 9.82
C MET A 303 -5.72 4.75 8.84
N GLY A 304 -5.64 3.91 7.83
CA GLY A 304 -4.53 3.96 6.87
C GLY A 304 -4.17 2.62 6.26
N GLN A 305 -3.09 2.63 5.52
CA GLN A 305 -2.55 1.47 4.83
C GLN A 305 -1.26 1.01 5.50
N VAL A 306 -1.06 -0.31 5.58
CA VAL A 306 0.18 -0.91 6.10
C VAL A 306 0.93 -1.55 4.93
N PHE A 307 2.19 -1.20 4.78
CA PHE A 307 3.06 -1.72 3.73
C PHE A 307 4.22 -2.51 4.33
N LEU A 308 4.61 -3.56 3.65
CA LEU A 308 5.95 -4.12 3.82
C LEU A 308 6.94 -3.14 3.22
N GLY A 309 7.92 -2.74 3.98
CA GLY A 309 9.02 -1.89 3.56
C GLY A 309 10.38 -2.50 3.84
N GLU A 310 11.39 -1.90 3.24
CA GLU A 310 12.81 -2.23 3.48
C GLU A 310 13.58 -0.96 3.79
N HIS A 311 14.32 -0.96 4.88
CA HIS A 311 15.26 0.12 5.18
C HIS A 311 16.42 0.08 4.17
N GLN A 312 16.64 1.15 3.41
CA GLN A 312 17.51 1.13 2.22
C GLN A 312 18.97 0.78 2.53
N LEU A 313 19.51 1.25 3.66
CA LEU A 313 20.88 0.98 4.06
C LEU A 313 21.04 -0.34 4.81
N LEU A 314 20.19 -0.59 5.82
CA LEU A 314 20.28 -1.78 6.67
C LEU A 314 19.75 -3.05 5.99
N LYS A 315 19.01 -2.92 4.88
CA LYS A 315 18.33 -4.05 4.19
C LYS A 315 17.42 -4.87 5.11
N ARG A 316 16.94 -4.23 6.18
CA ARG A 316 16.05 -4.84 7.18
C ARG A 316 14.60 -4.66 6.74
N PRO A 317 13.79 -5.73 6.70
CA PRO A 317 12.36 -5.61 6.45
C PRO A 317 11.67 -4.92 7.65
N CYS A 318 10.69 -4.09 7.36
CA CYS A 318 9.88 -3.38 8.34
C CYS A 318 8.42 -3.28 7.86
N ALA A 319 7.49 -3.09 8.77
CA ALA A 319 6.12 -2.73 8.45
C ALA A 319 5.95 -1.21 8.57
N ILE A 320 5.31 -0.59 7.60
CA ILE A 320 5.16 0.87 7.54
C ILE A 320 3.68 1.19 7.45
N LYS A 321 3.14 1.83 8.48
CA LYS A 321 1.75 2.31 8.48
C LYS A 321 1.72 3.75 8.01
N VAL A 322 0.95 3.98 6.96
CA VAL A 322 0.79 5.29 6.29
C VAL A 322 -0.60 5.80 6.58
N ILE A 323 -0.68 7.03 7.08
CA ILE A 323 -1.94 7.69 7.46
C ILE A 323 -2.11 8.92 6.60
N GLN A 324 -3.16 8.95 5.79
CA GLN A 324 -3.42 10.06 4.87
C GLN A 324 -4.06 11.24 5.60
N PRO A 325 -3.68 12.49 5.26
CA PRO A 325 -4.24 13.69 5.89
C PRO A 325 -5.78 13.78 5.82
N GLU A 326 -6.36 13.30 4.72
CA GLU A 326 -7.80 13.31 4.50
C GLU A 326 -8.57 12.43 5.50
N GLN A 327 -7.91 11.42 6.06
CA GLN A 327 -8.51 10.51 7.06
C GLN A 327 -8.43 11.08 8.48
N VAL A 328 -7.56 12.05 8.72
CA VAL A 328 -7.33 12.67 10.03
C VAL A 328 -8.26 13.88 10.26
N GLY A 329 -8.71 14.54 9.18
CA GLY A 329 -9.75 15.57 9.19
C GLY A 329 -9.43 16.90 9.93
N ASP A 330 -8.49 16.89 10.88
CA ASP A 330 -8.15 18.04 11.73
C ASP A 330 -6.64 18.04 12.09
N PRO A 331 -5.93 19.16 11.93
CA PRO A 331 -4.52 19.30 12.34
C PRO A 331 -4.25 18.97 13.82
N SER A 332 -5.24 19.16 14.70
CA SER A 332 -5.13 18.82 16.11
C SER A 332 -5.12 17.29 16.33
N ALA A 333 -5.83 16.55 15.49
CA ALA A 333 -5.85 15.10 15.53
C ALA A 333 -4.49 14.50 15.14
N LEU A 334 -3.80 15.09 14.17
CA LEU A 334 -2.45 14.67 13.78
C LEU A 334 -1.45 14.84 14.94
N LYS A 335 -1.48 15.98 15.64
CA LYS A 335 -0.61 16.21 16.82
C LYS A 335 -0.90 15.23 17.97
N ARG A 336 -2.18 14.87 18.17
CA ARG A 336 -2.55 13.84 19.15
C ARG A 336 -1.96 12.49 18.77
N PHE A 337 -2.12 12.12 17.49
CA PHE A 337 -1.58 10.88 16.94
C PHE A 337 -0.05 10.80 17.08
N GLU A 338 0.68 11.86 16.73
CA GLU A 338 2.13 11.92 16.95
C GLU A 338 2.51 11.69 18.41
N ARG A 339 1.79 12.32 19.34
CA ARG A 339 2.04 12.15 20.76
C ARG A 339 1.82 10.71 21.21
N GLU A 340 0.78 10.06 20.70
CA GLU A 340 0.47 8.67 21.01
C GLU A 340 1.50 7.70 20.44
N VAL A 341 1.95 7.93 19.18
CA VAL A 341 3.06 7.17 18.59
C VAL A 341 4.34 7.31 19.43
N ARG A 342 4.69 8.54 19.86
CA ARG A 342 5.84 8.78 20.73
C ARG A 342 5.73 8.07 22.07
N SER A 343 4.54 8.04 22.65
CA SER A 343 4.31 7.35 23.93
C SER A 343 4.41 5.83 23.75
N THR A 344 3.85 5.29 22.67
CA THR A 344 3.96 3.86 22.32
C THR A 344 5.41 3.46 22.04
N ALA A 345 6.20 4.34 21.40
CA ALA A 345 7.62 4.08 21.12
C ALA A 345 8.50 4.01 22.39
N GLN A 346 7.99 4.40 23.57
CA GLN A 346 8.68 4.25 24.85
C GLN A 346 8.48 2.85 25.46
N LEU A 347 7.52 2.07 24.94
CA LEU A 347 7.29 0.70 25.41
C LEU A 347 8.42 -0.19 24.92
N SER A 348 8.97 -0.97 25.84
CA SER A 348 10.14 -1.85 25.60
C SER A 348 9.84 -3.33 25.82
N HIS A 349 8.63 -3.66 26.29
CA HIS A 349 8.27 -5.03 26.61
C HIS A 349 8.36 -5.96 25.38
N TRP A 350 8.87 -7.16 25.58
CA TRP A 350 9.06 -8.16 24.52
C TRP A 350 7.78 -8.44 23.70
N ASN A 351 6.62 -8.35 24.33
CA ASN A 351 5.32 -8.61 23.73
C ASN A 351 4.62 -7.34 23.19
N THR A 352 5.29 -6.20 23.16
CA THR A 352 4.83 -4.96 22.51
C THR A 352 5.53 -4.80 21.16
N ILE A 353 4.83 -4.25 20.17
CA ILE A 353 5.42 -3.92 18.86
C ILE A 353 6.51 -2.85 19.01
N GLU A 354 7.67 -3.10 18.42
CA GLU A 354 8.77 -2.13 18.40
C GLU A 354 8.57 -1.11 17.29
N ILE A 355 8.49 0.18 17.62
CA ILE A 355 8.44 1.28 16.67
C ILE A 355 9.86 1.77 16.46
N PHE A 356 10.32 1.73 15.20
CA PHE A 356 11.69 2.12 14.84
C PHE A 356 11.81 3.59 14.50
N ASP A 357 10.76 4.17 13.86
CA ASP A 357 10.83 5.50 13.32
C ASP A 357 9.42 6.04 13.03
N TYR A 358 9.29 7.37 12.91
CA TYR A 358 8.07 8.01 12.41
C TYR A 358 8.44 9.32 11.69
N GLY A 359 7.58 9.78 10.80
CA GLY A 359 7.85 11.00 10.05
C GLY A 359 6.66 11.46 9.21
N HIS A 360 6.91 12.56 8.51
CA HIS A 360 5.99 13.13 7.52
C HIS A 360 6.64 13.15 6.15
N THR A 361 5.83 13.00 5.13
CA THR A 361 6.23 13.27 3.75
C THR A 361 5.98 14.74 3.42
N ASP A 362 6.56 15.22 2.31
CA ASP A 362 6.41 16.63 1.87
C ASP A 362 4.94 17.01 1.57
N ASP A 363 4.10 16.03 1.25
CA ASP A 363 2.65 16.21 1.04
C ASP A 363 1.82 16.14 2.34
N GLY A 364 2.48 16.06 3.51
CA GLY A 364 1.83 16.03 4.83
C GLY A 364 1.31 14.66 5.26
N THR A 365 1.59 13.60 4.50
CA THR A 365 1.24 12.23 4.88
C THR A 365 2.09 11.80 6.06
N PHE A 366 1.46 11.37 7.16
CA PHE A 366 2.16 10.83 8.33
C PHE A 366 2.43 9.34 8.15
N TYR A 367 3.59 8.87 8.60
CA TYR A 367 3.92 7.46 8.64
C TYR A 367 4.70 7.10 9.90
N TYR A 368 4.58 5.85 10.32
CA TYR A 368 5.49 5.26 11.28
C TYR A 368 5.94 3.87 10.85
N VAL A 369 7.14 3.52 11.28
CA VAL A 369 7.87 2.31 10.91
C VAL A 369 7.99 1.42 12.12
N MET A 370 7.61 0.17 11.99
CA MET A 370 7.60 -0.82 13.06
C MET A 370 8.23 -2.14 12.61
N GLU A 371 8.51 -3.01 13.56
CA GLU A 371 9.01 -4.34 13.26
C GLU A 371 8.02 -5.11 12.35
N TYR A 372 8.57 -5.77 11.32
CA TYR A 372 7.80 -6.70 10.49
C TYR A 372 7.81 -8.07 11.14
N MET A 373 6.63 -8.63 11.34
CA MET A 373 6.45 -9.92 11.99
C MET A 373 5.84 -10.93 11.03
N ARG A 374 6.31 -12.17 11.12
CA ARG A 374 5.73 -13.32 10.44
C ARG A 374 4.80 -14.05 11.38
N GLY A 375 3.60 -14.37 10.92
CA GLY A 375 2.58 -15.03 11.73
C GLY A 375 1.17 -14.57 11.34
N LEU A 376 0.23 -14.66 12.28
CA LEU A 376 -1.16 -14.27 12.13
C LEU A 376 -1.63 -13.45 13.34
N ASN A 377 -2.54 -12.51 13.12
CA ASN A 377 -3.28 -11.95 14.24
C ASN A 377 -4.27 -12.98 14.80
N LEU A 378 -4.68 -12.80 16.06
CA LEU A 378 -5.55 -13.78 16.74
C LEU A 378 -6.96 -13.86 16.14
N ALA A 379 -7.43 -12.83 15.44
CA ALA A 379 -8.71 -12.89 14.73
C ALA A 379 -8.61 -13.86 13.54
N ASP A 380 -7.59 -13.68 12.68
CA ASP A 380 -7.34 -14.56 11.54
C ASP A 380 -7.03 -15.99 11.98
N LEU A 381 -6.31 -16.15 13.09
CA LEU A 381 -5.97 -17.45 13.65
C LEU A 381 -7.24 -18.24 14.01
N VAL A 382 -8.15 -17.62 14.76
CA VAL A 382 -9.43 -18.25 15.15
C VAL A 382 -10.38 -18.41 13.96
N GLN A 383 -10.43 -17.44 13.07
CA GLN A 383 -11.28 -17.52 11.87
C GLN A 383 -10.89 -18.69 10.96
N ARG A 384 -9.59 -18.96 10.80
CA ARG A 384 -9.09 -20.02 9.91
C ARG A 384 -9.10 -21.40 10.56
N TYR A 385 -8.78 -21.47 11.85
CA TYR A 385 -8.50 -22.75 12.51
C TYR A 385 -9.45 -23.07 13.66
N GLY A 386 -10.46 -22.20 13.89
CA GLY A 386 -11.44 -22.38 14.96
C GLY A 386 -10.96 -21.94 16.35
N PRO A 387 -11.78 -22.18 17.37
CA PRO A 387 -11.43 -21.84 18.77
C PRO A 387 -10.13 -22.49 19.22
N LEU A 388 -9.39 -21.79 20.06
CA LEU A 388 -8.10 -22.27 20.55
C LEU A 388 -8.26 -23.23 21.74
N PRO A 389 -7.33 -24.18 21.91
CA PRO A 389 -7.22 -24.95 23.15
C PRO A 389 -7.03 -24.02 24.36
N PRO A 390 -7.62 -24.34 25.55
CA PRO A 390 -7.52 -23.50 26.73
C PRO A 390 -6.10 -23.12 27.12
N ALA A 391 -5.15 -24.06 27.06
CA ALA A 391 -3.75 -23.81 27.36
C ALA A 391 -3.10 -22.77 26.44
N ARG A 392 -3.44 -22.80 25.12
CA ARG A 392 -2.93 -21.83 24.15
C ARG A 392 -3.56 -20.45 24.34
N ALA A 393 -4.86 -20.40 24.67
CA ALA A 393 -5.52 -19.14 25.00
C ALA A 393 -4.92 -18.48 26.24
N ILE A 394 -4.67 -19.26 27.32
CA ILE A 394 -3.97 -18.77 28.51
C ILE A 394 -2.60 -18.23 28.17
N HIS A 395 -1.84 -18.92 27.32
CA HIS A 395 -0.51 -18.50 26.87
C HIS A 395 -0.54 -17.10 26.21
N PHE A 396 -1.46 -16.86 25.26
CA PHE A 396 -1.60 -15.55 24.62
C PHE A 396 -2.11 -14.47 25.58
N LEU A 397 -3.11 -14.77 26.41
CA LEU A 397 -3.66 -13.83 27.37
C LEU A 397 -2.62 -13.38 28.40
N SER A 398 -1.83 -14.32 28.94
CA SER A 398 -0.78 -14.02 29.91
C SER A 398 0.30 -13.10 29.34
N GLN A 399 0.79 -13.37 28.14
CA GLN A 399 1.76 -12.49 27.45
C GLN A 399 1.19 -11.10 27.19
N THR A 400 -0.10 -11.03 26.79
CA THR A 400 -0.79 -9.75 26.55
C THR A 400 -0.96 -8.96 27.85
N CYS A 401 -1.26 -9.64 29.00
CA CYS A 401 -1.33 -8.99 30.30
C CYS A 401 -0.04 -8.26 30.66
N TRP A 402 1.12 -8.89 30.45
CA TRP A 402 2.40 -8.29 30.79
C TRP A 402 2.74 -7.10 29.89
N ALA A 403 2.46 -7.18 28.59
CA ALA A 403 2.63 -6.06 27.67
C ALA A 403 1.77 -4.84 28.06
N LEU A 404 0.50 -5.09 28.38
CA LEU A 404 -0.42 -4.04 28.82
C LEU A 404 -0.05 -3.48 30.21
N GLN A 405 0.52 -4.33 31.11
CA GLN A 405 0.94 -3.87 32.44
C GLN A 405 2.07 -2.83 32.36
N GLU A 406 3.06 -3.01 31.44
CA GLU A 406 4.07 -1.99 31.18
C GLU A 406 3.42 -0.68 30.72
N ALA A 407 2.51 -0.76 29.76
CA ALA A 407 1.80 0.41 29.26
C ALA A 407 1.02 1.14 30.37
N HIS A 408 0.32 0.39 31.23
CA HIS A 408 -0.41 0.97 32.36
C HIS A 408 0.50 1.63 33.40
N ASN A 409 1.68 1.08 33.63
CA ASN A 409 2.69 1.69 34.51
C ASN A 409 3.18 3.06 33.99
N LEU A 410 3.15 3.26 32.64
CA LEU A 410 3.45 4.52 31.98
C LEU A 410 2.19 5.42 31.80
N GLY A 411 1.05 5.03 32.36
CA GLY A 411 -0.20 5.77 32.26
C GLY A 411 -0.91 5.64 30.89
N LEU A 412 -0.50 4.68 30.07
CA LEU A 412 -1.10 4.43 28.76
C LEU A 412 -2.19 3.36 28.88
N ILE A 413 -3.38 3.62 28.35
CA ILE A 413 -4.50 2.69 28.23
C ILE A 413 -4.69 2.38 26.75
N HIS A 414 -4.84 1.09 26.38
CA HIS A 414 -4.91 0.66 24.98
C HIS A 414 -6.22 1.06 24.29
N ARG A 415 -7.35 0.92 24.95
CA ARG A 415 -8.71 1.36 24.54
C ARG A 415 -9.33 0.67 23.30
N ASP A 416 -8.56 0.08 22.41
CA ASP A 416 -9.05 -0.65 21.21
C ASP A 416 -8.46 -2.08 21.18
N LEU A 417 -8.51 -2.75 22.33
CA LEU A 417 -8.02 -4.11 22.42
C LEU A 417 -9.01 -5.08 21.77
N LYS A 418 -8.51 -5.81 20.76
CA LYS A 418 -9.28 -6.79 19.99
C LYS A 418 -8.36 -7.88 19.44
N PRO A 419 -8.88 -9.05 19.03
CA PRO A 419 -8.05 -10.13 18.49
C PRO A 419 -7.19 -9.72 17.28
N ALA A 420 -7.67 -8.78 16.45
CA ALA A 420 -6.94 -8.27 15.31
C ALA A 420 -5.69 -7.44 15.69
N ASN A 421 -5.64 -6.86 16.91
CA ASN A 421 -4.52 -6.06 17.43
C ASN A 421 -3.52 -6.89 18.26
N ILE A 422 -3.70 -8.21 18.33
CA ILE A 422 -2.81 -9.14 19.02
C ILE A 422 -2.30 -10.16 18.01
N PHE A 423 -1.00 -10.25 17.83
CA PHE A 423 -0.37 -11.06 16.79
C PHE A 423 0.35 -12.26 17.42
N ALA A 424 0.15 -13.44 16.84
CA ALA A 424 0.91 -14.65 17.15
C ALA A 424 2.09 -14.73 16.19
N ALA A 425 3.27 -14.28 16.65
CA ALA A 425 4.45 -14.08 15.83
C ALA A 425 5.47 -15.22 15.98
N LYS A 426 6.32 -15.37 14.93
CA LYS A 426 7.60 -16.05 15.04
C LYS A 426 8.69 -15.00 15.31
N ARG A 427 9.42 -15.12 16.42
CA ARG A 427 10.55 -14.26 16.77
C ARG A 427 11.71 -15.05 17.33
N GLY A 428 12.92 -14.86 16.77
CA GLY A 428 14.11 -15.59 17.24
C GLY A 428 13.98 -17.11 17.19
N GLY A 429 13.24 -17.66 16.22
CA GLY A 429 12.98 -19.10 16.14
C GLY A 429 11.83 -19.61 17.03
N VAL A 430 11.29 -18.77 17.93
CA VAL A 430 10.18 -19.10 18.83
C VAL A 430 8.85 -18.73 18.19
N PHE A 431 7.88 -19.64 18.20
CA PHE A 431 6.52 -19.42 17.74
C PHE A 431 5.57 -19.04 18.89
N ASP A 432 4.41 -18.51 18.53
CA ASP A 432 3.39 -18.02 19.47
C ASP A 432 3.90 -16.93 20.43
N VAL A 433 4.89 -16.14 19.98
CA VAL A 433 5.25 -14.91 20.67
C VAL A 433 4.15 -13.89 20.41
N THR A 434 3.47 -13.48 21.47
CA THR A 434 2.46 -12.43 21.37
C THR A 434 3.11 -11.10 21.06
N LYS A 435 2.52 -10.35 20.09
CA LYS A 435 2.87 -8.96 19.84
C LYS A 435 1.62 -8.11 19.85
N LEU A 436 1.59 -7.16 20.76
CA LEU A 436 0.50 -6.18 20.88
C LEU A 436 0.84 -4.91 20.10
N PHE A 437 -0.09 -4.43 19.29
CA PHE A 437 0.10 -3.24 18.47
C PHE A 437 -1.15 -2.35 18.43
N ASP A 438 -1.03 -1.14 17.84
CA ASP A 438 -2.08 -0.14 17.73
C ASP A 438 -2.65 0.31 19.09
N PHE A 439 -1.76 0.68 20.04
CA PHE A 439 -2.16 1.37 21.26
C PHE A 439 -2.93 2.64 20.89
N GLY A 440 -4.22 2.65 21.19
CA GLY A 440 -5.14 3.79 21.23
C GLY A 440 -4.90 4.97 20.31
N LEU A 441 -4.31 4.75 19.10
CA LEU A 441 -4.15 5.76 18.04
C LEU A 441 -5.51 6.33 17.58
N VAL A 442 -6.58 5.88 18.22
CA VAL A 442 -7.93 6.41 18.06
C VAL A 442 -8.04 7.66 18.92
N VAL A 443 -8.25 8.77 18.26
CA VAL A 443 -8.79 10.03 18.77
C VAL A 443 -9.54 9.77 20.08
N GLN A 444 -9.07 10.40 21.17
CA GLN A 444 -9.92 10.54 22.34
C GLN A 444 -11.22 11.14 21.84
N SER A 445 -12.25 10.34 21.78
CA SER A 445 -13.62 10.80 21.57
C SER A 445 -14.13 11.58 22.80
N SER A 446 -13.37 12.63 23.21
CA SER A 446 -14.00 13.76 23.88
C SER A 446 -15.00 14.46 22.95
N GLU A 447 -14.96 14.09 21.67
CA GLU A 447 -15.96 14.42 20.64
C GLU A 447 -16.92 13.26 20.31
N TYR A 448 -16.78 12.05 20.86
CA TYR A 448 -17.95 11.23 21.15
C TYR A 448 -18.72 11.87 22.30
N GLY A 449 -18.87 13.20 22.18
CA GLY A 449 -19.94 13.83 22.86
C GLY A 449 -21.18 13.04 22.45
N CYS A 450 -21.76 12.34 23.39
CA CYS A 450 -23.18 12.39 23.51
C CYS A 450 -23.52 13.87 23.41
N ALA A 451 -23.54 14.41 22.19
CA ALA A 451 -24.11 15.68 21.87
C ALA A 451 -25.52 15.54 22.43
N LYS A 452 -25.73 16.22 23.51
CA LYS A 452 -26.97 16.29 24.26
C LYS A 452 -28.17 16.04 23.34
N GLY A 453 -28.73 14.82 23.38
CA GLY A 453 -30.12 14.58 23.05
C GLY A 453 -30.52 14.41 21.58
N ARG A 454 -29.66 14.07 20.63
CA ARG A 454 -30.10 13.68 19.29
C ARG A 454 -29.47 12.33 18.89
N HIS A 455 -30.11 11.27 19.36
CA HIS A 455 -29.88 9.93 18.82
C HIS A 455 -30.72 9.76 17.55
N ASP A 456 -30.07 9.77 16.39
CA ASP A 456 -30.66 9.22 15.18
C ASP A 456 -30.34 7.72 15.13
N PRO A 457 -31.32 6.83 15.31
CA PRO A 457 -31.10 5.38 15.27
C PRO A 457 -30.62 4.85 13.90
N ASN A 458 -30.72 5.69 12.86
CA ASN A 458 -30.37 5.36 11.48
C ASN A 458 -29.09 6.04 10.98
N ALA A 459 -28.38 6.79 11.83
CA ALA A 459 -27.13 7.42 11.43
C ALA A 459 -26.07 6.35 11.10
N THR A 460 -25.76 6.22 9.84
CA THR A 460 -24.66 5.39 9.28
C THR A 460 -23.29 6.06 9.47
N THR A 461 -23.08 6.79 10.56
CA THR A 461 -21.77 7.33 10.89
C THR A 461 -20.83 6.16 11.29
N PRO A 462 -19.64 6.03 10.67
CA PRO A 462 -18.71 4.98 11.04
C PRO A 462 -18.23 5.22 12.48
N PHE A 463 -18.62 4.33 13.38
CA PHE A 463 -18.07 4.27 14.72
C PHE A 463 -16.58 3.92 14.63
N ALA A 464 -15.70 4.77 15.15
CA ALA A 464 -14.30 4.45 15.28
C ALA A 464 -14.11 3.51 16.48
N GLY A 465 -13.78 2.25 16.22
CA GLY A 465 -13.58 1.20 17.20
C GLY A 465 -14.44 -0.04 16.90
N SER A 466 -14.04 -1.18 17.49
CA SER A 466 -14.76 -2.44 17.32
C SER A 466 -15.71 -2.62 18.51
N PRO A 467 -17.03 -2.37 18.40
CA PRO A 467 -17.96 -2.44 19.52
C PRO A 467 -18.02 -3.82 20.18
N LEU A 468 -17.58 -4.88 19.48
CA LEU A 468 -17.60 -6.27 19.95
C LEU A 468 -16.73 -6.56 21.18
N TYR A 469 -15.74 -5.70 21.46
CA TYR A 469 -14.78 -5.88 22.56
C TYR A 469 -14.74 -4.66 23.50
N MET A 470 -15.66 -3.71 23.33
CA MET A 470 -15.72 -2.46 24.07
C MET A 470 -16.21 -2.69 25.50
N SER A 471 -15.61 -1.99 26.46
CA SER A 471 -16.08 -2.06 27.84
C SER A 471 -17.38 -1.27 28.07
N PRO A 472 -18.16 -1.60 29.12
CA PRO A 472 -19.38 -0.86 29.47
C PRO A 472 -19.16 0.65 29.65
N GLU A 473 -18.08 1.04 30.34
CA GLU A 473 -17.72 2.44 30.58
C GLU A 473 -17.31 3.17 29.30
N GLN A 474 -16.64 2.47 28.35
CA GLN A 474 -16.40 3.03 27.02
C GLN A 474 -17.71 3.27 26.25
N ALA A 475 -18.59 2.26 26.27
CA ALA A 475 -19.89 2.36 25.60
C ALA A 475 -20.76 3.48 26.20
N ALA A 476 -20.60 3.78 27.47
CA ALA A 476 -21.30 4.85 28.17
C ALA A 476 -20.59 6.23 28.09
N GLY A 477 -19.40 6.31 27.49
CA GLY A 477 -18.61 7.56 27.42
C GLY A 477 -18.13 8.06 28.78
N LEU A 478 -17.92 7.15 29.74
CA LEU A 478 -17.44 7.48 31.11
C LEU A 478 -15.92 7.62 31.11
N LYS A 479 -15.39 8.11 32.26
CA LYS A 479 -13.94 8.18 32.48
C LYS A 479 -13.35 6.76 32.49
N LEU A 480 -12.29 6.56 31.70
CA LEU A 480 -11.63 5.26 31.54
C LEU A 480 -10.40 5.15 32.44
N ASP A 481 -10.17 3.93 32.96
CA ASP A 481 -8.94 3.53 33.61
C ASP A 481 -8.43 2.19 33.04
N GLY A 482 -7.33 1.64 33.57
CA GLY A 482 -6.73 0.41 33.08
C GLY A 482 -7.65 -0.82 33.13
N ARG A 483 -8.72 -0.82 33.93
CA ARG A 483 -9.71 -1.91 34.01
C ARG A 483 -10.58 -2.03 32.76
N THR A 484 -10.60 -1.00 31.92
CA THR A 484 -11.18 -1.03 30.57
C THR A 484 -10.47 -2.08 29.71
N ASP A 485 -9.13 -2.11 29.71
CA ASP A 485 -8.35 -3.08 28.94
C ASP A 485 -8.50 -4.51 29.50
N ILE A 486 -8.70 -4.65 30.82
CA ILE A 486 -8.99 -5.94 31.45
C ILE A 486 -10.31 -6.52 30.92
N TYR A 487 -11.35 -5.69 30.80
CA TYR A 487 -12.62 -6.11 30.21
C TYR A 487 -12.44 -6.54 28.75
N SER A 488 -11.79 -5.71 27.95
CA SER A 488 -11.55 -5.99 26.54
C SER A 488 -10.70 -7.25 26.34
N LEU A 489 -9.69 -7.46 27.18
CA LEU A 489 -8.89 -8.69 27.16
C LEU A 489 -9.70 -9.93 27.58
N GLY A 490 -10.62 -9.79 28.53
CA GLY A 490 -11.61 -10.82 28.85
C GLY A 490 -12.50 -11.16 27.65
N ALA A 491 -12.94 -10.15 26.90
CA ALA A 491 -13.73 -10.35 25.68
C ALA A 491 -12.92 -11.03 24.55
N VAL A 492 -11.63 -10.68 24.42
CA VAL A 492 -10.69 -11.41 23.56
C VAL A 492 -10.57 -12.86 23.98
N GLY A 493 -10.33 -13.16 25.26
CA GLY A 493 -10.24 -14.51 25.80
C GLY A 493 -11.51 -15.34 25.52
N TYR A 494 -12.68 -14.73 25.69
CA TYR A 494 -13.95 -15.34 25.34
C TYR A 494 -13.99 -15.73 23.86
N TYR A 495 -13.58 -14.81 22.97
CA TYR A 495 -13.51 -15.06 21.52
C TYR A 495 -12.53 -16.19 21.17
N LEU A 496 -11.34 -16.18 21.77
CA LEU A 496 -10.32 -17.21 21.51
C LEU A 496 -10.83 -18.62 21.83
N LEU A 497 -11.63 -18.77 22.88
CA LEU A 497 -12.12 -20.07 23.37
C LEU A 497 -13.42 -20.52 22.70
N THR A 498 -14.23 -19.60 22.18
CA THR A 498 -15.57 -19.91 21.67
C THR A 498 -15.73 -19.67 20.18
N GLY A 499 -14.80 -18.92 19.54
CA GLY A 499 -14.92 -18.49 18.15
C GLY A 499 -15.92 -17.36 17.92
N ARG A 500 -16.51 -16.79 18.99
CA ARG A 500 -17.51 -15.71 18.93
C ARG A 500 -17.32 -14.68 20.03
N PRO A 501 -17.67 -13.41 19.79
CA PRO A 501 -17.59 -12.38 20.83
C PRO A 501 -18.60 -12.62 21.95
N PRO A 502 -18.42 -12.02 23.15
CA PRO A 502 -19.35 -12.16 24.26
C PRO A 502 -20.77 -11.71 23.95
N PHE A 503 -20.91 -10.67 23.12
CA PHE A 503 -22.17 -10.09 22.69
C PHE A 503 -22.16 -9.86 21.18
N GLU A 504 -23.29 -10.18 20.54
CA GLU A 504 -23.54 -9.98 19.12
C GLU A 504 -24.80 -9.15 18.91
N GLY A 505 -24.90 -8.43 17.80
CA GLY A 505 -26.08 -7.62 17.49
C GLY A 505 -26.12 -7.14 16.06
N LYS A 506 -27.31 -6.80 15.57
CA LYS A 506 -27.51 -6.30 14.20
C LYS A 506 -26.95 -4.88 13.97
N SER A 507 -26.63 -4.15 15.01
CA SER A 507 -26.03 -2.81 14.94
C SER A 507 -24.99 -2.60 16.03
N ALA A 508 -24.04 -1.71 15.80
CA ALA A 508 -23.03 -1.29 16.78
C ALA A 508 -23.67 -0.86 18.11
N TRP A 509 -24.74 -0.06 18.02
CA TRP A 509 -25.50 0.39 19.18
C TRP A 509 -26.07 -0.76 20.02
N ARG A 510 -26.65 -1.78 19.37
CA ARG A 510 -27.19 -2.95 20.09
C ARG A 510 -26.09 -3.73 20.80
N VAL A 511 -24.93 -3.87 20.18
CA VAL A 511 -23.76 -4.52 20.82
C VAL A 511 -23.28 -3.72 22.03
N MET A 512 -23.17 -2.40 21.91
CA MET A 512 -22.78 -1.51 23.02
C MET A 512 -23.77 -1.61 24.19
N GLN A 513 -25.09 -1.60 23.90
CA GLN A 513 -26.11 -1.82 24.95
C GLN A 513 -25.96 -3.18 25.62
N ALA A 514 -25.64 -4.24 24.86
CA ALA A 514 -25.45 -5.57 25.39
C ALA A 514 -24.23 -5.62 26.32
N HIS A 515 -23.13 -4.97 25.95
CA HIS A 515 -21.97 -4.82 26.83
C HIS A 515 -22.30 -4.10 28.13
N ALA A 516 -23.18 -3.09 28.08
CA ALA A 516 -23.57 -2.33 29.26
C ALA A 516 -24.57 -3.08 30.16
N ARG A 517 -25.50 -3.86 29.60
CA ARG A 517 -26.71 -4.28 30.34
C ARG A 517 -27.03 -5.77 30.27
N ASP A 518 -26.70 -6.45 29.18
CA ASP A 518 -27.15 -7.83 29.00
C ASP A 518 -26.31 -8.80 29.84
N PRO A 519 -26.91 -9.87 30.39
CA PRO A 519 -26.18 -10.87 31.13
C PRO A 519 -25.20 -11.62 30.21
N LEU A 520 -24.03 -11.92 30.74
CA LEU A 520 -23.02 -12.70 30.02
C LEU A 520 -23.46 -14.18 29.95
N THR A 521 -23.45 -14.73 28.73
CA THR A 521 -23.55 -16.19 28.56
C THR A 521 -22.20 -16.79 28.89
N PRO A 522 -22.10 -17.73 29.85
CA PRO A 522 -20.83 -18.38 30.19
C PRO A 522 -20.20 -19.06 28.97
N PRO A 523 -18.87 -18.92 28.74
CA PRO A 523 -18.21 -19.48 27.56
C PRO A 523 -18.30 -21.01 27.48
N SER A 524 -18.41 -21.72 28.60
CA SER A 524 -18.61 -23.17 28.67
C SER A 524 -19.93 -23.63 28.02
N ARG A 525 -20.91 -22.74 27.84
CA ARG A 525 -22.15 -23.06 27.14
C ARG A 525 -21.91 -23.29 25.65
N TRP A 526 -20.90 -22.65 25.09
CA TRP A 526 -20.51 -22.78 23.68
C TRP A 526 -19.44 -23.85 23.46
N ASN A 527 -18.48 -23.95 24.40
CA ASN A 527 -17.38 -24.89 24.33
C ASN A 527 -17.20 -25.57 25.68
N LYS A 528 -17.66 -26.81 25.81
CA LYS A 528 -17.61 -27.61 27.07
C LYS A 528 -16.19 -27.99 27.46
N ALA A 529 -15.21 -27.86 26.60
CA ALA A 529 -13.80 -28.15 26.90
C ALA A 529 -13.14 -27.04 27.73
N ILE A 530 -13.81 -25.92 27.99
CA ILE A 530 -13.27 -24.83 28.80
C ILE A 530 -13.31 -25.20 30.28
N PRO A 531 -12.15 -25.21 30.97
CA PRO A 531 -12.09 -25.46 32.40
C PRO A 531 -12.83 -24.38 33.19
N LYS A 532 -13.42 -24.78 34.32
CA LYS A 532 -14.22 -23.88 35.18
C LYS A 532 -13.40 -22.73 35.76
N ASP A 533 -12.15 -22.98 36.12
CA ASP A 533 -11.22 -21.98 36.65
C ASP A 533 -10.92 -20.91 35.62
N LEU A 534 -10.63 -21.26 34.37
CA LEU A 534 -10.43 -20.31 33.27
C LEU A 534 -11.72 -19.53 32.94
N GLU A 535 -12.88 -20.22 32.95
CA GLU A 535 -14.17 -19.55 32.78
C GLU A 535 -14.40 -18.50 33.87
N GLN A 536 -14.11 -18.80 35.13
CA GLN A 536 -14.23 -17.86 36.26
C GLN A 536 -13.36 -16.62 36.06
N VAL A 537 -12.11 -16.79 35.58
CA VAL A 537 -11.23 -15.66 35.26
C VAL A 537 -11.87 -14.75 34.23
N LEU A 538 -12.37 -15.31 33.11
CA LEU A 538 -12.98 -14.52 32.05
C LEU A 538 -14.28 -13.85 32.48
N VAL A 539 -15.14 -14.55 33.23
CA VAL A 539 -16.40 -13.99 33.74
C VAL A 539 -16.11 -12.81 34.67
N ARG A 540 -15.09 -12.91 35.52
CA ARG A 540 -14.66 -11.79 36.36
C ARG A 540 -14.14 -10.60 35.57
N CYS A 541 -13.35 -10.81 34.54
CA CYS A 541 -12.92 -9.73 33.63
C CYS A 541 -14.11 -9.03 32.96
N LEU A 542 -15.14 -9.78 32.59
CA LEU A 542 -16.33 -9.31 31.90
C LEU A 542 -17.45 -8.79 32.85
N SER A 543 -17.15 -8.61 34.15
CA SER A 543 -18.06 -7.97 35.08
C SER A 543 -18.41 -6.55 34.62
N LYS A 544 -19.70 -6.18 34.72
CA LYS A 544 -20.18 -4.87 34.29
C LYS A 544 -19.57 -3.77 35.15
N GLU A 545 -19.60 -3.96 36.45
CA GLU A 545 -19.01 -3.04 37.42
C GLU A 545 -17.48 -3.18 37.44
N THR A 546 -16.79 -2.07 37.27
CA THR A 546 -15.32 -2.03 37.23
C THR A 546 -14.66 -2.57 38.51
N ASP A 547 -15.30 -2.37 39.67
CA ASP A 547 -14.77 -2.79 40.96
C ASP A 547 -14.82 -4.31 41.20
N GLN A 548 -15.65 -5.02 40.44
CA GLN A 548 -15.76 -6.47 40.48
C GLN A 548 -14.70 -7.18 39.63
N ARG A 549 -14.02 -6.44 38.73
CA ARG A 549 -12.94 -6.95 37.89
C ARG A 549 -11.65 -7.12 38.69
N TYR A 550 -10.57 -7.53 38.04
CA TYR A 550 -9.23 -7.47 38.59
C TYR A 550 -8.79 -6.00 38.73
N GLY A 551 -8.02 -5.68 39.80
CA GLY A 551 -7.50 -4.35 40.03
C GLY A 551 -6.37 -3.95 39.06
N SER A 552 -5.64 -4.95 38.52
CA SER A 552 -4.54 -4.78 37.59
C SER A 552 -4.40 -5.95 36.62
N LEU A 553 -3.67 -5.75 35.53
CA LEU A 553 -3.35 -6.83 34.60
C LEU A 553 -2.39 -7.85 35.22
N LYS A 554 -1.56 -7.44 36.18
CA LYS A 554 -0.75 -8.34 36.98
C LYS A 554 -1.63 -9.34 37.74
N GLU A 555 -2.67 -8.88 38.45
CA GLU A 555 -3.61 -9.76 39.15
C GLU A 555 -4.32 -10.73 38.17
N MET A 556 -4.71 -10.26 36.98
CA MET A 556 -5.30 -11.12 35.94
C MET A 556 -4.28 -12.19 35.48
N ALA A 557 -3.03 -11.80 35.21
CA ALA A 557 -1.97 -12.73 34.82
C ALA A 557 -1.71 -13.80 35.90
N GLU A 558 -1.68 -13.40 37.19
CA GLU A 558 -1.53 -14.32 38.33
C GLU A 558 -2.73 -15.28 38.46
N ALA A 559 -3.94 -14.82 38.15
CA ALA A 559 -5.12 -15.67 38.12
C ALA A 559 -5.07 -16.68 36.96
N LEU A 560 -4.65 -16.26 35.76
CA LEU A 560 -4.43 -17.12 34.59
C LEU A 560 -3.35 -18.18 34.89
N ALA A 561 -2.26 -17.81 35.57
CA ALA A 561 -1.18 -18.72 35.93
C ALA A 561 -1.61 -19.81 36.94
N LYS A 562 -2.71 -19.59 37.67
CA LYS A 562 -3.28 -20.58 38.61
C LYS A 562 -4.27 -21.53 37.97
N CYS A 563 -4.67 -21.30 36.71
CA CYS A 563 -5.57 -22.19 35.98
C CYS A 563 -4.90 -23.54 35.72
N HIS A 564 -5.69 -24.61 35.74
CA HIS A 564 -5.23 -25.99 35.54
C HIS A 564 -4.39 -26.16 34.26
N ASP A 565 -4.81 -25.54 33.16
CA ASP A 565 -4.13 -25.66 31.86
C ASP A 565 -2.98 -24.65 31.66
N ALA A 566 -2.66 -23.85 32.67
CA ALA A 566 -1.54 -22.92 32.62
C ALA A 566 -0.20 -23.66 32.45
N GLY A 567 0.64 -23.20 31.54
CA GLY A 567 1.94 -23.82 31.24
C GLY A 567 1.88 -25.08 30.36
N HIS A 568 0.71 -25.63 30.06
CA HIS A 568 0.57 -26.81 29.20
C HIS A 568 0.79 -26.49 27.70
N TRP A 569 0.79 -25.20 27.29
CA TRP A 569 1.21 -24.75 25.97
C TRP A 569 2.61 -24.17 26.04
N ASN A 570 3.55 -24.82 25.40
CA ASN A 570 4.96 -24.43 25.37
C ASN A 570 5.48 -24.21 23.94
N TYR A 571 6.76 -23.90 23.83
CA TYR A 571 7.48 -23.70 22.59
C TYR A 571 7.36 -24.90 21.61
N GLU A 572 7.41 -26.12 22.12
CA GLU A 572 7.35 -27.33 21.30
C GLU A 572 5.97 -27.49 20.65
N HIS A 573 4.90 -27.30 21.44
CA HIS A 573 3.53 -27.33 20.95
C HIS A 573 3.27 -26.24 19.88
N GLY A 574 3.73 -25.01 20.15
CA GLY A 574 3.65 -23.93 19.19
C GLY A 574 4.40 -24.26 17.90
N THR A 575 5.65 -24.72 18.01
CA THR A 575 6.48 -25.08 16.86
C THR A 575 5.86 -26.20 16.04
N ALA A 576 5.34 -27.25 16.67
CA ALA A 576 4.69 -28.37 15.97
C ALA A 576 3.47 -27.88 15.20
N TRP A 577 2.60 -27.09 15.86
CA TRP A 577 1.38 -26.54 15.25
C TRP A 577 1.66 -25.66 14.05
N TRP A 578 2.65 -24.76 14.16
CA TRP A 578 3.02 -23.85 13.08
C TRP A 578 3.72 -24.57 11.92
N LYS A 579 4.59 -25.55 12.20
CA LYS A 579 5.23 -26.34 11.14
C LYS A 579 4.24 -27.14 10.30
N GLU A 580 3.24 -27.73 10.92
CA GLU A 580 2.20 -28.48 10.25
C GLU A 580 1.40 -27.59 9.27
N ARG A 581 1.24 -26.30 9.59
CA ARG A 581 0.39 -25.36 8.84
C ARG A 581 1.16 -24.29 8.07
N ALA A 582 2.49 -24.29 8.14
CA ALA A 582 3.32 -23.24 7.53
C ALA A 582 3.15 -23.13 6.01
N MET A 583 2.94 -24.25 5.32
CA MET A 583 2.74 -24.25 3.87
C MET A 583 1.43 -23.54 3.45
N GLU A 584 0.43 -23.54 4.32
CA GLU A 584 -0.86 -22.88 4.07
C GLU A 584 -0.82 -21.39 4.44
N ILE A 585 -0.03 -21.03 5.46
CA ILE A 585 -0.02 -19.68 6.02
C ILE A 585 0.98 -18.81 5.29
N ASP A 586 2.24 -19.21 5.31
CA ASP A 586 3.37 -18.54 4.69
C ASP A 586 4.55 -19.51 4.65
N PRO A 587 4.93 -20.02 3.46
CA PRO A 587 6.06 -20.94 3.33
C PRO A 587 7.38 -20.38 3.89
N THR A 588 7.54 -19.05 3.94
CA THR A 588 8.73 -18.39 4.48
C THR A 588 8.87 -18.52 6.00
N LEU A 589 7.79 -18.94 6.72
CA LEU A 589 7.84 -19.24 8.15
C LEU A 589 8.79 -20.39 8.49
N LEU A 590 9.03 -21.33 7.54
CA LEU A 590 9.93 -22.46 7.73
C LEU A 590 11.40 -22.09 7.55
N HIS A 591 11.70 -21.00 6.83
CA HIS A 591 13.05 -20.53 6.61
C HIS A 591 13.42 -19.49 7.67
N THR A 592 14.41 -19.78 8.47
CA THR A 592 14.95 -18.90 9.52
C THR A 592 15.81 -17.83 8.96
#